data_cfd09e55cb6e202f97bbafa54bb090a3
#
_entry.id   cfd09e55cb6e202f97bbafa54bb090a3
#
_cell.length_a   1.000
_cell.length_b   1.000
_cell.length_c   1.000
_cell.angle_alpha   90.00
_cell.angle_beta   90.00
_cell.angle_gamma   90.00
#
_symmetry.space_group_name_H-M   'P 1'
#
loop_
_entity.id
_entity.type
_entity.pdbx_description
1 polymer ?
#
loop_
_entity_poly.entity_id
_entity_poly.type
_entity_poly.pdbx_seq_one_letter_code
_entity_poly.pdbx_strand_id
1 'polypeptide(L)'
;VITDNELKKIKDVIQKNIKHLKHHETFGQNDIFNGNAKSSHENDSNFLELIPFLKDRVYAATKEYVKQSGFKVSNEIGNSWFNIQKKDSWLDKHTHPGSIISGALFIKTDSKSSKLFFYNPNPMINFTSINVRNNYNYEWIYFTPKPKTLILFPSWLQHGSNNTLNKSSQRIVVSFNYL
;
A
#
# COMPACT_ATOMS: atom_id res chain seq x y z
N VAL A 1 -7.53 6.99 13.93
CA VAL A 1 -7.05 5.75 14.60
C VAL A 1 -8.14 4.69 14.52
N ILE A 2 -7.77 3.47 14.15
CA ILE A 2 -8.69 2.31 14.06
C ILE A 2 -8.63 1.56 15.40
N THR A 3 -9.79 1.28 16.00
CA THR A 3 -9.91 0.49 17.22
C THR A 3 -9.69 -1.00 16.95
N ASP A 4 -9.46 -1.81 18.00
CA ASP A 4 -9.31 -3.28 17.84
C ASP A 4 -10.58 -3.95 17.31
N ASN A 5 -11.74 -3.46 17.73
CA ASN A 5 -13.03 -3.97 17.24
C ASN A 5 -13.23 -3.65 15.76
N GLU A 6 -12.88 -2.44 15.32
CA GLU A 6 -12.92 -2.06 13.90
C GLU A 6 -11.93 -2.88 13.07
N LEU A 7 -10.70 -3.09 13.58
CA LEU A 7 -9.72 -3.96 12.93
C LEU A 7 -10.23 -5.39 12.75
N LYS A 8 -10.93 -5.93 13.76
CA LYS A 8 -11.58 -7.25 13.66
C LYS A 8 -12.62 -7.26 12.56
N LYS A 9 -13.52 -6.26 12.52
CA LYS A 9 -14.55 -6.15 11.47
C LYS A 9 -13.92 -6.11 10.07
N ILE A 10 -12.84 -5.35 9.86
CA ILE A 10 -12.13 -5.30 8.58
C ILE A 10 -11.59 -6.69 8.21
N LYS A 11 -10.96 -7.39 9.14
CA LYS A 11 -10.45 -8.75 8.91
C LYS A 11 -11.56 -9.73 8.55
N ASP A 12 -12.72 -9.63 9.18
CA ASP A 12 -13.88 -10.49 8.91
C ASP A 12 -14.42 -10.24 7.48
N VAL A 13 -14.48 -8.99 7.03
CA VAL A 13 -14.86 -8.66 5.64
C VAL A 13 -13.84 -9.22 4.66
N ILE A 14 -12.55 -9.02 4.90
CA ILE A 14 -11.48 -9.59 4.06
C ILE A 14 -11.61 -11.12 3.98
N GLN A 15 -11.80 -11.79 5.11
CA GLN A 15 -11.92 -13.25 5.18
C GLN A 15 -13.12 -13.79 4.38
N LYS A 16 -14.25 -13.06 4.37
CA LYS A 16 -15.42 -13.42 3.56
C LYS A 16 -15.15 -13.30 2.06
N ASN A 17 -14.34 -12.32 1.66
CA ASN A 17 -14.04 -12.05 0.26
C ASN A 17 -12.82 -12.82 -0.28
N ILE A 18 -12.03 -13.44 0.59
CA ILE A 18 -10.78 -14.12 0.19
C ILE A 18 -11.02 -15.32 -0.75
N LYS A 19 -12.19 -15.96 -0.66
CA LYS A 19 -12.54 -17.13 -1.48
C LYS A 19 -12.74 -16.81 -2.95
N HIS A 20 -12.98 -15.55 -3.27
CA HIS A 20 -13.23 -15.06 -4.63
C HIS A 20 -11.96 -14.51 -5.29
N LEU A 21 -10.83 -14.48 -4.58
CA LEU A 21 -9.58 -13.97 -5.14
C LEU A 21 -8.97 -14.99 -6.11
N LYS A 22 -8.64 -14.51 -7.29
CA LYS A 22 -7.78 -15.26 -8.19
C LYS A 22 -6.37 -15.39 -7.60
N HIS A 23 -5.74 -16.53 -7.80
CA HIS A 23 -4.32 -16.69 -7.56
C HIS A 23 -3.55 -15.97 -8.66
N HIS A 24 -2.63 -15.10 -8.27
CA HIS A 24 -1.57 -14.68 -9.19
C HIS A 24 -0.58 -15.84 -9.31
N GLU A 25 -0.92 -16.84 -10.11
CA GLU A 25 -0.07 -18.03 -10.34
C GLU A 25 0.90 -17.84 -11.50
N THR A 26 0.66 -16.84 -12.33
CA THR A 26 1.49 -16.59 -13.50
C THR A 26 1.94 -15.13 -13.53
N PHE A 27 3.24 -14.98 -13.54
CA PHE A 27 3.94 -13.72 -13.72
C PHE A 27 3.77 -13.22 -15.15
N GLY A 28 2.70 -12.48 -15.42
CA GLY A 28 2.63 -11.65 -16.62
C GLY A 28 3.64 -10.51 -16.51
N GLN A 29 4.11 -9.99 -17.65
CA GLN A 29 5.07 -8.86 -17.69
C GLN A 29 4.56 -7.59 -16.99
N ASN A 30 3.30 -7.57 -16.55
CA ASN A 30 2.63 -6.44 -15.88
C ASN A 30 2.27 -6.73 -14.41
N ASP A 31 2.61 -7.88 -13.85
CA ASP A 31 2.31 -8.20 -12.46
C ASP A 31 3.31 -7.54 -11.52
N ILE A 32 2.81 -6.61 -10.69
CA ILE A 32 3.61 -5.98 -9.64
C ILE A 32 3.77 -6.86 -8.39
N PHE A 33 2.94 -7.91 -8.26
CA PHE A 33 3.05 -8.90 -7.18
C PHE A 33 3.80 -10.12 -7.64
N ASN A 34 4.79 -10.50 -6.86
CA ASN A 34 5.60 -11.68 -7.10
C ASN A 34 5.50 -12.67 -5.93
N GLY A 35 5.59 -13.95 -6.25
CA GLY A 35 5.53 -15.01 -5.27
C GLY A 35 4.12 -15.28 -4.75
N ASN A 36 4.01 -15.71 -3.50
CA ASN A 36 2.77 -16.16 -2.90
C ASN A 36 1.91 -14.99 -2.40
N ALA A 37 1.31 -14.25 -3.32
CA ALA A 37 0.44 -13.11 -3.03
C ALA A 37 -0.93 -13.25 -3.70
N LYS A 38 -1.94 -12.56 -3.16
CA LYS A 38 -3.29 -12.43 -3.71
C LYS A 38 -3.73 -10.98 -3.59
N SER A 39 -4.43 -10.48 -4.61
CA SER A 39 -5.02 -9.14 -4.62
C SER A 39 -6.49 -9.20 -4.99
N SER A 40 -7.32 -8.29 -4.45
CA SER A 40 -8.70 -8.11 -4.89
C SER A 40 -8.82 -7.07 -6.02
N HIS A 41 -7.73 -6.43 -6.43
CA HIS A 41 -7.74 -5.34 -7.40
C HIS A 41 -8.39 -5.72 -8.75
N GLU A 42 -8.16 -6.93 -9.23
CA GLU A 42 -8.71 -7.39 -10.51
C GLU A 42 -10.18 -7.84 -10.43
N ASN A 43 -10.63 -8.23 -9.24
CA ASN A 43 -11.98 -8.78 -9.06
C ASN A 43 -12.99 -7.71 -8.62
N ASP A 44 -12.55 -6.80 -7.75
CA ASP A 44 -13.34 -5.71 -7.20
C ASP A 44 -12.41 -4.60 -6.73
N SER A 45 -12.46 -3.48 -7.41
CA SER A 45 -11.69 -2.28 -7.06
C SER A 45 -12.43 -1.32 -6.14
N ASN A 46 -13.51 -1.77 -5.49
CA ASN A 46 -14.34 -0.95 -4.59
C ASN A 46 -14.42 -1.50 -3.17
N PHE A 47 -13.34 -2.08 -2.67
CA PHE A 47 -13.31 -2.75 -1.37
C PHE A 47 -13.79 -1.86 -0.20
N LEU A 48 -13.48 -0.56 -0.20
CA LEU A 48 -13.90 0.35 0.86
C LEU A 48 -15.42 0.57 0.92
N GLU A 49 -16.15 0.34 -0.17
CA GLU A 49 -17.62 0.41 -0.17
C GLU A 49 -18.25 -0.69 0.72
N LEU A 50 -17.55 -1.79 0.92
CA LEU A 50 -17.99 -2.87 1.82
C LEU A 50 -17.83 -2.51 3.31
N ILE A 51 -17.12 -1.41 3.62
CA ILE A 51 -16.76 -1.04 4.99
C ILE A 51 -16.95 0.48 5.19
N PRO A 52 -18.19 0.99 5.27
CA PRO A 52 -18.49 2.43 5.29
C PRO A 52 -17.69 3.22 6.34
N PHE A 53 -17.57 2.71 7.56
CA PHE A 53 -16.82 3.41 8.61
C PHE A 53 -15.32 3.56 8.25
N LEU A 54 -14.74 2.60 7.51
CA LEU A 54 -13.35 2.68 7.07
C LEU A 54 -13.20 3.68 5.93
N LYS A 55 -14.16 3.69 5.00
CA LYS A 55 -14.24 4.67 3.92
C LYS A 55 -14.25 6.10 4.48
N ASP A 56 -15.09 6.38 5.49
CA ASP A 56 -15.18 7.68 6.14
C ASP A 56 -13.85 8.09 6.81
N ARG A 57 -13.19 7.15 7.50
CA ARG A 57 -11.89 7.43 8.14
C ARG A 57 -10.78 7.68 7.12
N VAL A 58 -10.74 6.91 6.05
CA VAL A 58 -9.79 7.11 4.95
C VAL A 58 -10.02 8.47 4.30
N TYR A 59 -11.28 8.82 4.05
CA TYR A 59 -11.65 10.12 3.50
C TYR A 59 -11.20 11.28 4.40
N ALA A 60 -11.47 11.21 5.70
CA ALA A 60 -11.05 12.24 6.65
C ALA A 60 -9.52 12.39 6.70
N ALA A 61 -8.77 11.28 6.72
CA ALA A 61 -7.32 11.30 6.70
C ALA A 61 -6.75 11.89 5.39
N THR A 62 -7.36 11.55 4.25
CA THR A 62 -6.97 12.09 2.94
C THR A 62 -7.23 13.60 2.86
N LYS A 63 -8.36 14.08 3.37
CA LYS A 63 -8.64 15.53 3.45
C LYS A 63 -7.57 16.28 4.24
N GLU A 64 -7.15 15.74 5.37
CA GLU A 64 -6.09 16.36 6.17
C GLU A 64 -4.74 16.36 5.41
N TYR A 65 -4.41 15.26 4.73
CA TYR A 65 -3.22 15.18 3.89
C TYR A 65 -3.26 16.20 2.74
N VAL A 66 -4.40 16.35 2.06
CA VAL A 66 -4.62 17.34 0.99
C VAL A 66 -4.40 18.75 1.51
N LYS A 67 -4.97 19.08 2.67
CA LYS A 67 -4.78 20.39 3.32
C LYS A 67 -3.31 20.71 3.59
N GLN A 68 -2.52 19.71 4.00
CA GLN A 68 -1.10 19.87 4.29
C GLN A 68 -0.24 19.91 3.04
N SER A 69 -0.56 19.07 2.03
CA SER A 69 0.24 18.91 0.81
C SER A 69 -0.10 19.93 -0.29
N GLY A 70 -1.29 20.55 -0.23
CA GLY A 70 -1.77 21.48 -1.26
C GLY A 70 -2.23 20.81 -2.56
N PHE A 71 -2.32 19.47 -2.62
CA PHE A 71 -2.85 18.78 -3.80
C PHE A 71 -4.33 19.05 -4.00
N LYS A 72 -4.75 19.15 -5.26
CA LYS A 72 -6.16 19.17 -5.63
C LYS A 72 -6.59 17.75 -6.00
N VAL A 73 -7.51 17.18 -5.26
CA VAL A 73 -8.09 15.86 -5.52
C VAL A 73 -9.59 15.94 -5.67
N SER A 74 -10.20 14.96 -6.33
CA SER A 74 -11.64 14.75 -6.29
C SER A 74 -12.08 14.39 -4.86
N ASN A 75 -13.38 14.52 -4.58
CA ASN A 75 -13.93 14.05 -3.30
C ASN A 75 -14.23 12.54 -3.31
N GLU A 76 -13.83 11.84 -4.37
CA GLU A 76 -14.16 10.43 -4.58
C GLU A 76 -12.91 9.55 -4.56
N ILE A 77 -13.05 8.37 -3.98
CA ILE A 77 -12.06 7.31 -4.07
C ILE A 77 -12.16 6.73 -5.48
N GLY A 78 -11.06 6.73 -6.22
CA GLY A 78 -11.01 6.17 -7.56
C GLY A 78 -11.09 4.65 -7.56
N ASN A 79 -10.34 4.01 -6.69
CA ASN A 79 -10.39 2.57 -6.47
C ASN A 79 -9.84 2.20 -5.09
N SER A 80 -10.20 1.00 -4.62
CA SER A 80 -9.72 0.45 -3.36
C SER A 80 -9.75 -1.08 -3.39
N TRP A 81 -8.73 -1.71 -2.81
CA TRP A 81 -8.57 -3.17 -2.80
C TRP A 81 -7.80 -3.62 -1.56
N PHE A 82 -7.72 -4.93 -1.34
CA PHE A 82 -6.82 -5.48 -0.34
C PHE A 82 -5.85 -6.49 -0.96
N ASN A 83 -4.68 -6.57 -0.35
CA ASN A 83 -3.60 -7.46 -0.75
C ASN A 83 -3.24 -8.39 0.40
N ILE A 84 -3.04 -9.67 0.10
CA ILE A 84 -2.56 -10.68 1.02
C ILE A 84 -1.26 -11.23 0.51
N GLN A 85 -0.19 -10.96 1.23
CA GLN A 85 1.16 -11.45 0.93
C GLN A 85 1.52 -12.52 1.94
N LYS A 86 1.89 -13.70 1.46
CA LYS A 86 2.42 -14.80 2.25
C LYS A 86 3.95 -14.81 2.22
N LYS A 87 4.54 -15.82 2.85
CA LYS A 87 5.98 -15.99 2.90
C LYS A 87 6.59 -16.01 1.49
N ASP A 88 7.74 -15.35 1.35
CA ASP A 88 8.57 -15.25 0.15
C ASP A 88 7.94 -14.48 -1.02
N SER A 89 6.89 -13.70 -0.76
CA SER A 89 6.32 -12.75 -1.71
C SER A 89 6.94 -11.35 -1.55
N TRP A 90 6.85 -10.57 -2.63
CA TRP A 90 7.21 -9.15 -2.65
C TRP A 90 6.30 -8.37 -3.60
N LEU A 91 6.39 -7.06 -3.54
CA LEU A 91 5.70 -6.13 -4.41
C LEU A 91 6.74 -5.32 -5.17
N ASP A 92 6.73 -5.40 -6.47
CA ASP A 92 7.67 -4.67 -7.30
C ASP A 92 7.49 -3.15 -7.21
N LYS A 93 8.54 -2.44 -7.55
CA LYS A 93 8.57 -1.00 -7.58
C LYS A 93 7.63 -0.46 -8.66
N HIS A 94 6.61 0.32 -8.26
CA HIS A 94 5.58 0.83 -9.15
C HIS A 94 5.07 2.21 -8.70
N THR A 95 4.23 2.82 -9.52
CA THR A 95 3.45 4.03 -9.27
C THR A 95 1.98 3.76 -9.59
N HIS A 96 1.09 4.72 -9.30
CA HIS A 96 -0.33 4.64 -9.64
C HIS A 96 -0.72 5.72 -10.66
N PRO A 97 -0.49 5.50 -11.97
CA PRO A 97 -0.83 6.47 -13.00
C PRO A 97 -2.34 6.82 -12.99
N GLY A 98 -2.65 8.09 -13.24
CA GLY A 98 -4.03 8.58 -13.24
C GLY A 98 -4.60 8.90 -11.86
N SER A 99 -3.85 8.65 -10.79
CA SER A 99 -4.24 8.99 -9.42
C SER A 99 -3.33 10.08 -8.84
N ILE A 100 -3.83 10.85 -7.88
CA ILE A 100 -3.10 11.95 -7.23
C ILE A 100 -2.55 11.50 -5.88
N ILE A 101 -3.37 10.85 -5.04
CA ILE A 101 -2.98 10.35 -3.72
C ILE A 101 -3.26 8.86 -3.65
N SER A 102 -2.30 8.13 -3.13
CA SER A 102 -2.42 6.71 -2.79
C SER A 102 -2.31 6.49 -1.29
N GLY A 103 -2.93 5.44 -0.81
CA GLY A 103 -2.88 5.07 0.59
C GLY A 103 -2.69 3.57 0.81
N ALA A 104 -1.99 3.24 1.89
CA ALA A 104 -1.78 1.87 2.36
C ALA A 104 -2.10 1.76 3.85
N LEU A 105 -3.16 1.05 4.19
CA LEU A 105 -3.57 0.74 5.55
C LEU A 105 -3.15 -0.68 5.90
N PHE A 106 -2.28 -0.84 6.89
CA PHE A 106 -1.80 -2.14 7.34
C PHE A 106 -2.77 -2.79 8.32
N ILE A 107 -3.34 -3.92 7.91
CA ILE A 107 -4.36 -4.67 8.67
C ILE A 107 -3.72 -5.79 9.50
N LYS A 108 -2.75 -6.50 8.93
CA LYS A 108 -2.02 -7.57 9.61
C LYS A 108 -0.56 -7.51 9.22
N THR A 109 0.30 -7.38 10.21
CA THR A 109 1.76 -7.41 10.06
C THR A 109 2.39 -7.97 11.33
N ASP A 110 3.62 -8.41 11.22
CA ASP A 110 4.50 -8.82 12.32
C ASP A 110 5.94 -8.35 12.04
N SER A 111 6.88 -8.70 12.90
CA SER A 111 8.29 -8.32 12.77
C SER A 111 9.00 -8.91 11.53
N LYS A 112 8.39 -9.91 10.89
CA LYS A 112 8.91 -10.60 9.69
C LYS A 112 8.26 -10.08 8.40
N SER A 113 7.30 -9.16 8.52
CA SER A 113 6.62 -8.57 7.36
C SER A 113 7.55 -7.69 6.56
N SER A 114 7.45 -7.78 5.22
CA SER A 114 8.21 -6.91 4.30
C SER A 114 7.94 -5.44 4.59
N LYS A 115 8.98 -4.62 4.44
CA LYS A 115 8.92 -3.17 4.59
C LYS A 115 8.25 -2.53 3.37
N LEU A 116 7.76 -1.32 3.53
CA LEU A 116 7.33 -0.47 2.43
C LEU A 116 8.42 0.55 2.13
N PHE A 117 8.96 0.49 0.91
CA PHE A 117 9.99 1.39 0.42
C PHE A 117 9.38 2.49 -0.44
N PHE A 118 9.92 3.69 -0.31
CA PHE A 118 9.71 4.82 -1.21
C PHE A 118 11.04 5.24 -1.80
N TYR A 119 11.07 5.44 -3.10
CA TYR A 119 12.29 5.72 -3.86
C TYR A 119 12.40 7.19 -4.17
N ASN A 120 13.63 7.71 -4.14
CA ASN A 120 13.88 9.09 -4.53
C ASN A 120 13.47 9.29 -5.99
N PRO A 121 12.61 10.27 -6.30
CA PRO A 121 12.17 10.52 -7.66
C PRO A 121 13.31 11.08 -8.56
N ASN A 122 14.40 11.57 -7.96
CA ASN A 122 15.57 11.98 -8.70
C ASN A 122 16.56 10.84 -8.87
N PRO A 123 16.62 10.17 -10.05
CA PRO A 123 17.53 9.06 -10.28
C PRO A 123 18.99 9.48 -10.28
N MET A 124 19.29 10.77 -10.51
CA MET A 124 20.64 11.29 -10.58
C MET A 124 21.37 11.29 -9.23
N ILE A 125 20.64 11.10 -8.13
CA ILE A 125 21.25 10.96 -6.80
C ILE A 125 22.29 9.83 -6.74
N ASN A 126 22.11 8.79 -7.56
CA ASN A 126 23.01 7.64 -7.61
C ASN A 126 24.33 7.91 -8.33
N PHE A 127 24.42 9.02 -9.09
CA PHE A 127 25.66 9.45 -9.76
C PHE A 127 26.51 10.38 -8.90
N THR A 128 26.02 10.73 -7.70
CA THR A 128 26.74 11.61 -6.78
C THR A 128 27.53 10.79 -5.78
N SER A 129 28.81 11.08 -5.59
CA SER A 129 29.60 10.51 -4.51
C SER A 129 29.05 10.95 -3.15
N ILE A 130 28.65 9.99 -2.32
CA ILE A 130 28.00 10.24 -1.05
C ILE A 130 28.83 9.60 0.07
N ASN A 131 29.39 10.45 0.94
CA ASN A 131 30.12 9.98 2.11
C ASN A 131 29.19 9.44 3.22
N VAL A 132 28.08 10.17 3.44
CA VAL A 132 27.12 9.82 4.51
C VAL A 132 25.69 9.99 3.98
N ARG A 133 24.88 8.94 4.07
CA ARG A 133 23.44 8.99 3.73
C ARG A 133 22.64 9.74 4.81
N ASN A 134 21.76 10.63 4.36
CA ASN A 134 20.88 11.41 5.23
C ASN A 134 19.58 11.78 4.48
N ASN A 135 18.71 12.59 5.10
CA ASN A 135 17.41 12.96 4.53
C ASN A 135 17.47 13.78 3.23
N TYR A 136 18.63 14.32 2.84
CA TYR A 136 18.80 15.13 1.61
C TYR A 136 19.33 14.31 0.42
N ASN A 137 19.94 13.16 0.68
CA ASN A 137 20.64 12.37 -0.32
C ASN A 137 20.29 10.88 -0.31
N TYR A 138 19.08 10.54 0.18
CA TYR A 138 18.63 9.16 0.19
C TYR A 138 18.32 8.66 -1.24
N GLU A 139 18.60 7.39 -1.48
CA GLU A 139 18.14 6.67 -2.65
C GLU A 139 16.71 6.15 -2.45
N TRP A 140 16.44 5.66 -1.25
CA TRP A 140 15.14 5.20 -0.79
C TRP A 140 15.04 5.33 0.73
N ILE A 141 13.82 5.46 1.19
CA ILE A 141 13.45 5.35 2.62
C ILE A 141 12.48 4.19 2.79
N TYR A 142 12.34 3.68 4.02
CA TYR A 142 11.38 2.63 4.29
C TYR A 142 10.62 2.84 5.58
N PHE A 143 9.42 2.25 5.59
CA PHE A 143 8.60 2.14 6.78
C PHE A 143 8.47 0.66 7.16
N THR A 144 8.68 0.36 8.45
CA THR A 144 8.34 -0.93 9.02
C THR A 144 6.85 -0.94 9.34
N PRO A 145 6.06 -1.79 8.67
CA PRO A 145 4.62 -1.74 8.82
C PRO A 145 4.19 -2.22 10.21
N LYS A 146 3.24 -1.48 10.80
CA LYS A 146 2.56 -1.87 12.04
C LYS A 146 1.05 -1.95 11.77
N PRO A 147 0.31 -2.89 12.38
CA PRO A 147 -1.15 -2.92 12.25
C PRO A 147 -1.78 -1.58 12.63
N LYS A 148 -2.86 -1.20 11.95
CA LYS A 148 -3.60 0.06 12.11
C LYS A 148 -2.86 1.32 11.62
N THR A 149 -1.67 1.18 11.04
CA THR A 149 -0.97 2.32 10.43
C THR A 149 -1.52 2.58 9.04
N LEU A 150 -1.92 3.81 8.77
CA LEU A 150 -2.24 4.34 7.46
C LEU A 150 -1.09 5.22 6.99
N ILE A 151 -0.59 4.97 5.78
CA ILE A 151 0.39 5.80 5.10
C ILE A 151 -0.29 6.38 3.86
N LEU A 152 -0.24 7.71 3.71
CA LEU A 152 -0.68 8.44 2.53
C LEU A 152 0.53 9.03 1.81
N PHE A 153 0.52 8.99 0.49
CA PHE A 153 1.63 9.46 -0.34
C PHE A 153 1.15 9.88 -1.74
N PRO A 154 1.91 10.73 -2.45
CA PRO A 154 1.59 11.06 -3.83
C PRO A 154 1.65 9.81 -4.71
N SER A 155 0.66 9.63 -5.58
CA SER A 155 0.54 8.43 -6.43
C SER A 155 1.69 8.26 -7.42
N TRP A 156 2.37 9.34 -7.80
CA TRP A 156 3.56 9.33 -8.65
C TRP A 156 4.82 8.83 -7.94
N LEU A 157 4.83 8.78 -6.59
CA LEU A 157 5.99 8.35 -5.82
C LEU A 157 6.19 6.84 -5.96
N GLN A 158 7.32 6.44 -6.54
CA GLN A 158 7.67 5.03 -6.68
C GLN A 158 7.79 4.34 -5.32
N HIS A 159 7.12 3.20 -5.18
CA HIS A 159 7.11 2.42 -3.95
C HIS A 159 6.97 0.93 -4.23
N GLY A 160 7.32 0.12 -3.22
CA GLY A 160 7.26 -1.33 -3.31
C GLY A 160 7.83 -2.01 -2.07
N SER A 161 8.05 -3.31 -2.14
CA SER A 161 8.68 -4.08 -1.06
C SER A 161 9.80 -5.01 -1.56
N ASN A 162 10.19 -4.90 -2.83
CA ASN A 162 11.15 -5.78 -3.49
C ASN A 162 12.55 -5.79 -2.86
N ASN A 163 12.90 -4.80 -2.05
CA ASN A 163 14.15 -4.81 -1.27
C ASN A 163 14.07 -5.71 -0.02
N THR A 164 12.87 -6.18 0.35
CA THR A 164 12.68 -7.13 1.47
C THR A 164 11.56 -8.12 1.15
N LEU A 165 11.91 -9.40 1.10
CA LEU A 165 10.91 -10.45 1.00
C LEU A 165 10.03 -10.48 2.25
N ASN A 166 8.75 -10.75 2.07
CA ASN A 166 7.86 -11.03 3.19
C ASN A 166 8.22 -12.38 3.80
N LYS A 167 8.67 -12.39 5.05
CA LYS A 167 8.97 -13.60 5.82
C LYS A 167 7.86 -13.98 6.78
N SER A 168 6.84 -13.10 6.90
CA SER A 168 5.63 -13.37 7.66
C SER A 168 4.77 -14.43 6.99
N SER A 169 4.04 -15.20 7.78
CA SER A 169 3.03 -16.14 7.26
C SER A 169 1.91 -15.42 6.51
N GLN A 170 1.61 -14.17 6.89
CA GLN A 170 0.58 -13.36 6.26
C GLN A 170 0.75 -11.87 6.58
N ARG A 171 0.90 -11.06 5.54
CA ARG A 171 0.83 -9.59 5.59
C ARG A 171 -0.41 -9.15 4.81
N ILE A 172 -1.27 -8.32 5.42
CA ILE A 172 -2.51 -7.83 4.80
C ILE A 172 -2.49 -6.30 4.79
N VAL A 173 -2.76 -5.74 3.62
CA VAL A 173 -2.84 -4.29 3.39
C VAL A 173 -4.13 -3.98 2.63
N VAL A 174 -4.85 -2.94 3.04
CA VAL A 174 -5.89 -2.29 2.24
C VAL A 174 -5.25 -1.10 1.55
N SER A 175 -5.37 -1.06 0.24
CA SER A 175 -4.84 0.01 -0.62
C SER A 175 -5.98 0.76 -1.30
N PHE A 176 -5.76 2.02 -1.62
CA PHE A 176 -6.74 2.86 -2.30
C PHE A 176 -6.06 4.03 -3.00
N ASN A 177 -6.76 4.62 -3.97
CA ASN A 177 -6.33 5.78 -4.72
C ASN A 177 -7.43 6.84 -4.77
N TYR A 178 -7.02 8.11 -4.75
CA TYR A 178 -7.84 9.29 -5.06
C TYR A 178 -7.43 9.90 -6.38
N LEU A 179 -8.43 10.32 -7.16
CA LEU A 179 -8.28 10.98 -8.47
C LEU A 179 -8.17 12.50 -8.31
#